data_94589c8506105a1d46a3758a1756e230
#
_entry.id   94589c8506105a1d46a3758a1756e230
#
_cell.length_a   1.000
_cell.length_b   1.000
_cell.length_c   1.000
_cell.angle_alpha   90.00
_cell.angle_beta   90.00
_cell.angle_gamma   90.00
#
_symmetry.space_group_name_H-M   'P 1'
#
loop_
_entity.id
_entity.type
_entity.pdbx_description
1 polymer ?
#
loop_
_entity_poly.entity_id
_entity_poly.type
_entity_poly.pdbx_seq_one_letter_code
_entity_poly.pdbx_strand_id
1 'polypeptide(L)'
;MKTRAKILIVDDEPFNLDYLEQELEGSDCEIFTAANGKEALEKVGTTAPDLVLLDIMMPIMDGFAVLSQLKSEASTRDIPVVIVSASNDLRNVVRGIQMGAEDYLPKPFEPTLLHARVSSSLEKKYLHDLQTLYLKSLERELEIAREIQMSFLPTHLPTLEGWEIAAHFKAAREVAGDFYDAYMLPGNQLVFNVGDVCGKGIGAALFMTL
;
A
#
# COMPACT_ATOMS: atom_id res chain seq x y z
N MET A 1 2.75 18.29 -10.76
CA MET A 1 1.82 18.07 -11.88
C MET A 1 0.97 16.87 -11.49
N LYS A 2 -0.36 17.03 -11.49
CA LYS A 2 -1.26 15.88 -11.24
C LYS A 2 -1.10 14.95 -12.44
N THR A 3 -0.56 13.77 -12.26
CA THR A 3 -0.51 12.74 -13.31
C THR A 3 -1.95 12.34 -13.65
N ARG A 4 -2.28 12.24 -14.94
CA ARG A 4 -3.59 11.76 -15.38
C ARG A 4 -3.80 10.35 -14.85
N ALA A 5 -5.01 10.05 -14.38
CA ALA A 5 -5.34 8.71 -13.94
C ALA A 5 -5.32 7.74 -15.14
N LYS A 6 -4.76 6.56 -14.96
CA LYS A 6 -4.65 5.53 -16.00
C LYS A 6 -5.77 4.51 -15.85
N ILE A 7 -6.54 4.31 -16.89
CA ILE A 7 -7.64 3.35 -16.92
C ILE A 7 -7.32 2.28 -17.96
N LEU A 8 -7.38 1.02 -17.56
CA LEU A 8 -7.30 -0.11 -18.47
C LEU A 8 -8.72 -0.66 -18.72
N ILE A 9 -9.15 -0.68 -19.97
CA ILE A 9 -10.42 -1.26 -20.42
C ILE A 9 -10.13 -2.61 -21.06
N VAL A 10 -10.81 -3.66 -20.59
CA VAL A 10 -10.60 -5.04 -21.04
C VAL A 10 -11.92 -5.62 -21.51
N ASP A 11 -12.04 -5.86 -22.81
CA ASP A 11 -13.25 -6.42 -23.45
C ASP A 11 -12.83 -7.05 -24.78
N ASP A 12 -13.38 -8.20 -25.15
CA ASP A 12 -13.04 -8.88 -26.40
C ASP A 12 -13.81 -8.33 -27.61
N GLU A 13 -14.85 -7.53 -27.38
CA GLU A 13 -15.61 -6.87 -28.42
C GLU A 13 -15.03 -5.48 -28.74
N PRO A 14 -14.46 -5.24 -29.94
CA PRO A 14 -13.89 -3.94 -30.29
C PRO A 14 -14.87 -2.77 -30.14
N PHE A 15 -16.16 -3.02 -30.44
CA PHE A 15 -17.19 -2.00 -30.28
C PHE A 15 -17.33 -1.50 -28.83
N ASN A 16 -17.21 -2.39 -27.84
CA ASN A 16 -17.27 -2.02 -26.43
C ASN A 16 -16.03 -1.21 -26.02
N LEU A 17 -14.85 -1.59 -26.52
CA LEU A 17 -13.61 -0.85 -26.28
C LEU A 17 -13.72 0.58 -26.82
N ASP A 18 -14.10 0.71 -28.11
CA ASP A 18 -14.24 2.02 -28.75
C ASP A 18 -15.30 2.90 -28.05
N TYR A 19 -16.42 2.30 -27.65
CA TYR A 19 -17.49 3.01 -26.94
C TYR A 19 -17.03 3.53 -25.59
N LEU A 20 -16.41 2.66 -24.75
CA LEU A 20 -15.93 3.05 -23.43
C LEU A 20 -14.78 4.07 -23.53
N GLU A 21 -13.90 3.95 -24.52
CA GLU A 21 -12.84 4.91 -24.78
C GLU A 21 -13.42 6.28 -25.14
N GLN A 22 -14.39 6.35 -26.05
CA GLN A 22 -15.08 7.60 -26.44
C GLN A 22 -15.81 8.25 -25.27
N GLU A 23 -16.54 7.48 -24.46
CA GLU A 23 -17.25 8.02 -23.30
C GLU A 23 -16.31 8.57 -22.24
N LEU A 24 -15.13 7.98 -22.09
CA LEU A 24 -14.11 8.45 -21.13
C LEU A 24 -13.16 9.49 -21.74
N GLU A 25 -13.21 9.71 -23.05
CA GLU A 25 -12.48 10.77 -23.72
C GLU A 25 -12.94 12.14 -23.22
N GLY A 26 -12.02 12.99 -22.83
CA GLY A 26 -12.36 14.28 -22.20
C GLY A 26 -12.38 14.26 -20.66
N SER A 27 -12.38 13.08 -20.04
CA SER A 27 -11.97 12.92 -18.63
C SER A 27 -10.45 13.14 -18.52
N ASP A 28 -9.97 13.65 -17.38
CA ASP A 28 -8.52 13.82 -17.18
C ASP A 28 -7.83 12.47 -16.92
N CYS A 29 -8.02 11.51 -17.87
CA CYS A 29 -7.55 10.14 -17.81
C CYS A 29 -6.72 9.77 -19.04
N GLU A 30 -5.81 8.83 -18.88
CA GLU A 30 -5.10 8.13 -19.94
C GLU A 30 -5.68 6.72 -20.08
N ILE A 31 -6.16 6.36 -21.27
CA ILE A 31 -6.89 5.12 -21.48
C ILE A 31 -6.01 4.11 -22.22
N PHE A 32 -6.03 2.88 -21.75
CA PHE A 32 -5.41 1.72 -22.37
C PHE A 32 -6.49 0.66 -22.58
N THR A 33 -6.38 -0.11 -23.65
CA THR A 33 -7.35 -1.16 -23.99
C THR A 33 -6.65 -2.51 -24.11
N ALA A 34 -7.36 -3.60 -23.79
CA ALA A 34 -6.90 -4.97 -24.01
C ALA A 34 -8.07 -5.83 -24.51
N ALA A 35 -7.81 -6.70 -25.49
CA ALA A 35 -8.82 -7.52 -26.13
C ALA A 35 -9.00 -8.90 -25.48
N ASN A 36 -8.27 -9.24 -24.45
CA ASN A 36 -8.39 -10.50 -23.69
C ASN A 36 -7.63 -10.42 -22.37
N GLY A 37 -7.88 -11.41 -21.49
CA GLY A 37 -7.29 -11.43 -20.16
C GLY A 37 -5.77 -11.52 -20.13
N LYS A 38 -5.13 -12.20 -21.09
CA LYS A 38 -3.67 -12.32 -21.15
C LYS A 38 -3.03 -10.97 -21.47
N GLU A 39 -3.54 -10.28 -22.48
CA GLU A 39 -3.10 -8.93 -22.83
C GLU A 39 -3.33 -7.95 -21.67
N ALA A 40 -4.46 -8.09 -20.98
CA ALA A 40 -4.76 -7.27 -19.80
C ALA A 40 -3.67 -7.38 -18.72
N LEU A 41 -3.26 -8.59 -18.38
CA LEU A 41 -2.21 -8.81 -17.37
C LEU A 41 -0.86 -8.24 -17.81
N GLU A 42 -0.49 -8.40 -19.09
CA GLU A 42 0.73 -7.82 -19.66
C GLU A 42 0.70 -6.27 -19.56
N LYS A 43 -0.46 -5.67 -19.91
CA LYS A 43 -0.65 -4.21 -19.83
C LYS A 43 -0.68 -3.70 -18.40
N VAL A 44 -1.28 -4.41 -17.45
CA VAL A 44 -1.21 -4.04 -16.03
C VAL A 44 0.24 -3.93 -15.55
N GLY A 45 1.09 -4.90 -15.91
CA GLY A 45 2.51 -4.88 -15.55
C GLY A 45 3.31 -3.73 -16.15
N THR A 46 2.92 -3.23 -17.32
CA THR A 46 3.66 -2.17 -18.06
C THR A 46 3.12 -0.77 -17.81
N THR A 47 1.80 -0.61 -17.67
CA THR A 47 1.15 0.69 -17.54
C THR A 47 0.88 1.09 -16.10
N ALA A 48 0.78 0.11 -15.18
CA ALA A 48 0.38 0.30 -13.79
C ALA A 48 -0.91 1.16 -13.69
N PRO A 49 -2.08 0.64 -14.13
CA PRO A 49 -3.32 1.40 -14.17
C PRO A 49 -3.88 1.69 -12.78
N ASP A 50 -4.57 2.82 -12.67
CA ASP A 50 -5.26 3.24 -11.45
C ASP A 50 -6.66 2.62 -11.33
N LEU A 51 -7.20 2.09 -12.43
CA LEU A 51 -8.50 1.41 -12.51
C LEU A 51 -8.50 0.43 -13.67
N VAL A 52 -9.15 -0.73 -13.48
CA VAL A 52 -9.42 -1.70 -14.54
C VAL A 52 -10.94 -1.85 -14.72
N LEU A 53 -11.44 -1.60 -15.92
CA LEU A 53 -12.79 -1.99 -16.35
C LEU A 53 -12.66 -3.35 -17.03
N LEU A 54 -13.28 -4.39 -16.50
CA LEU A 54 -12.99 -5.78 -16.86
C LEU A 54 -14.25 -6.52 -17.26
N ASP A 55 -14.34 -6.90 -18.54
CA ASP A 55 -15.36 -7.85 -18.95
C ASP A 55 -15.09 -9.24 -18.38
N ILE A 56 -16.16 -9.94 -18.01
CA ILE A 56 -16.07 -11.31 -17.47
C ILE A 56 -16.00 -12.34 -18.60
N MET A 57 -16.77 -12.15 -19.67
CA MET A 57 -17.01 -13.16 -20.68
C MET A 57 -16.08 -12.98 -21.87
N MET A 58 -14.82 -13.33 -21.73
CA MET A 58 -13.81 -13.21 -22.77
C MET A 58 -13.21 -14.58 -23.15
N PRO A 59 -12.79 -14.76 -24.42
CA PRO A 59 -12.06 -15.94 -24.86
C PRO A 59 -10.63 -15.96 -24.28
N ILE A 60 -9.97 -17.13 -24.35
CA ILE A 60 -8.58 -17.38 -23.93
C ILE A 60 -8.41 -17.35 -22.41
N MET A 61 -8.76 -16.24 -21.76
CA MET A 61 -8.72 -16.05 -20.31
C MET A 61 -9.92 -15.18 -19.92
N ASP A 62 -10.81 -15.73 -19.10
CA ASP A 62 -11.98 -15.01 -18.61
C ASP A 62 -11.63 -13.93 -17.57
N GLY A 63 -12.54 -13.00 -17.35
CA GLY A 63 -12.33 -11.90 -16.42
C GLY A 63 -12.17 -12.35 -14.96
N PHE A 64 -12.73 -13.49 -14.58
CA PHE A 64 -12.52 -14.01 -13.21
C PHE A 64 -11.10 -14.51 -13.00
N ALA A 65 -10.48 -15.12 -14.01
CA ALA A 65 -9.08 -15.52 -13.95
C ALA A 65 -8.17 -14.28 -13.83
N VAL A 66 -8.44 -13.23 -14.61
CA VAL A 66 -7.72 -11.94 -14.51
C VAL A 66 -7.89 -11.32 -13.12
N LEU A 67 -9.13 -11.22 -12.62
CA LEU A 67 -9.42 -10.66 -11.29
C LEU A 67 -8.69 -11.45 -10.19
N SER A 68 -8.75 -12.78 -10.24
CA SER A 68 -8.06 -13.65 -9.27
C SER A 68 -6.56 -13.39 -9.25
N GLN A 69 -5.93 -13.26 -10.41
CA GLN A 69 -4.50 -13.00 -10.50
C GLN A 69 -4.15 -11.62 -9.98
N LEU A 70 -4.88 -10.58 -10.37
CA LEU A 70 -4.67 -9.22 -9.88
C LEU A 70 -4.78 -9.14 -8.36
N LYS A 71 -5.76 -9.83 -7.76
CA LYS A 71 -5.99 -9.77 -6.31
C LYS A 71 -5.06 -10.67 -5.49
N SER A 72 -4.40 -11.63 -6.13
CA SER A 72 -3.41 -12.52 -5.47
C SER A 72 -2.02 -11.89 -5.33
N GLU A 73 -1.66 -10.96 -6.21
CA GLU A 73 -0.33 -10.36 -6.25
C GLU A 73 -0.27 -9.06 -5.43
N ALA A 74 0.75 -8.92 -4.58
CA ALA A 74 0.91 -7.74 -3.71
C ALA A 74 1.07 -6.42 -4.48
N SER A 75 1.61 -6.47 -5.71
CA SER A 75 1.82 -5.31 -6.57
C SER A 75 0.56 -4.79 -7.26
N THR A 76 -0.48 -5.63 -7.40
CA THR A 76 -1.67 -5.32 -8.20
C THR A 76 -2.98 -5.43 -7.42
N ARG A 77 -2.98 -6.07 -6.24
CA ARG A 77 -4.20 -6.31 -5.45
C ARG A 77 -4.97 -5.03 -5.07
N ASP A 78 -4.26 -3.90 -4.95
CA ASP A 78 -4.83 -2.61 -4.55
C ASP A 78 -5.32 -1.79 -5.76
N ILE A 79 -5.20 -2.34 -6.99
CA ILE A 79 -5.82 -1.76 -8.18
C ILE A 79 -7.32 -2.06 -8.12
N PRO A 80 -8.21 -1.06 -8.13
CA PRO A 80 -9.64 -1.27 -8.20
C PRO A 80 -10.02 -1.90 -9.55
N VAL A 81 -10.91 -2.89 -9.49
CA VAL A 81 -11.45 -3.56 -10.68
C VAL A 81 -12.96 -3.40 -10.66
N VAL A 82 -13.51 -2.76 -11.68
CA VAL A 82 -14.94 -2.69 -11.94
C VAL A 82 -15.29 -3.74 -12.99
N ILE A 83 -16.13 -4.69 -12.60
CA ILE A 83 -16.58 -5.76 -13.50
C ILE A 83 -17.60 -5.20 -14.48
N VAL A 84 -17.44 -5.56 -15.74
CA VAL A 84 -18.44 -5.32 -16.77
C VAL A 84 -19.20 -6.62 -17.03
N SER A 85 -20.54 -6.59 -16.99
CA SER A 85 -21.35 -7.80 -17.10
C SER A 85 -22.73 -7.52 -17.68
N ALA A 86 -23.36 -8.52 -18.31
CA ALA A 86 -24.75 -8.40 -18.73
C ALA A 86 -25.69 -8.16 -17.53
N SER A 87 -26.68 -7.29 -17.69
CA SER A 87 -27.57 -6.81 -16.60
C SER A 87 -28.31 -7.91 -15.83
N ASN A 88 -28.46 -9.11 -16.40
CA ASN A 88 -29.19 -10.22 -15.80
C ASN A 88 -28.31 -11.25 -15.09
N ASP A 89 -27.02 -11.00 -14.98
CA ASP A 89 -26.05 -11.99 -14.44
C ASP A 89 -25.65 -11.70 -12.99
N LEU A 90 -26.64 -11.63 -12.11
CA LEU A 90 -26.44 -11.39 -10.67
C LEU A 90 -25.46 -12.37 -10.03
N ARG A 91 -25.38 -13.63 -10.50
CA ARG A 91 -24.44 -14.62 -9.94
C ARG A 91 -23.00 -14.27 -10.23
N ASN A 92 -22.70 -13.81 -11.44
CA ASN A 92 -21.37 -13.37 -11.82
C ASN A 92 -20.98 -12.08 -11.10
N VAL A 93 -21.91 -11.15 -10.93
CA VAL A 93 -21.69 -9.92 -10.14
C VAL A 93 -21.33 -10.26 -8.70
N VAL A 94 -22.14 -11.10 -8.01
CA VAL A 94 -21.87 -11.51 -6.63
C VAL A 94 -20.53 -12.23 -6.51
N ARG A 95 -20.24 -13.15 -7.43
CA ARG A 95 -18.96 -13.86 -7.47
C ARG A 95 -17.77 -12.89 -7.59
N GLY A 96 -17.87 -11.93 -8.50
CA GLY A 96 -16.80 -10.96 -8.72
C GLY A 96 -16.54 -10.08 -7.50
N ILE A 97 -17.59 -9.58 -6.85
CA ILE A 97 -17.47 -8.81 -5.61
C ILE A 97 -16.82 -9.67 -4.50
N GLN A 98 -17.23 -10.95 -4.36
CA GLN A 98 -16.61 -11.88 -3.39
C GLN A 98 -15.13 -12.15 -3.70
N MET A 99 -14.73 -12.07 -4.97
CA MET A 99 -13.33 -12.21 -5.40
C MET A 99 -12.52 -10.91 -5.28
N GLY A 100 -13.14 -9.81 -4.79
CA GLY A 100 -12.46 -8.55 -4.54
C GLY A 100 -12.60 -7.50 -5.66
N ALA A 101 -13.57 -7.65 -6.56
CA ALA A 101 -13.95 -6.54 -7.43
C ALA A 101 -14.51 -5.38 -6.60
N GLU A 102 -14.16 -4.16 -6.97
CA GLU A 102 -14.61 -2.94 -6.29
C GLU A 102 -16.09 -2.66 -6.54
N ASP A 103 -16.54 -2.88 -7.79
CA ASP A 103 -17.89 -2.58 -8.23
C ASP A 103 -18.22 -3.33 -9.52
N TYR A 104 -19.41 -3.08 -10.06
CA TYR A 104 -19.83 -3.60 -11.36
C TYR A 104 -20.52 -2.55 -12.23
N LEU A 105 -20.47 -2.75 -13.55
CA LEU A 105 -21.12 -1.94 -14.57
C LEU A 105 -21.96 -2.85 -15.47
N PRO A 106 -23.30 -2.67 -15.57
CA PRO A 106 -24.13 -3.49 -16.42
C PRO A 106 -23.99 -3.11 -17.91
N LYS A 107 -24.03 -4.11 -18.79
CA LYS A 107 -24.24 -3.93 -20.23
C LYS A 107 -25.75 -3.98 -20.52
N PRO A 108 -26.36 -3.11 -21.36
CA PRO A 108 -25.70 -2.01 -22.07
C PRO A 108 -25.27 -0.87 -21.16
N PHE A 109 -24.18 -0.21 -21.55
CA PHE A 109 -23.60 0.89 -20.77
C PHE A 109 -24.51 2.11 -20.71
N GLU A 110 -24.68 2.63 -19.53
CA GLU A 110 -25.35 3.92 -19.30
C GLU A 110 -24.24 4.94 -18.94
N PRO A 111 -24.03 6.02 -19.75
CA PRO A 111 -22.91 6.94 -19.57
C PRO A 111 -22.81 7.54 -18.17
N THR A 112 -23.92 7.97 -17.61
CA THR A 112 -23.96 8.58 -16.27
C THR A 112 -23.49 7.59 -15.21
N LEU A 113 -23.88 6.32 -15.32
CA LEU A 113 -23.47 5.27 -14.40
C LEU A 113 -21.99 4.92 -14.59
N LEU A 114 -21.49 4.84 -15.82
CA LEU A 114 -20.08 4.62 -16.13
C LEU A 114 -19.21 5.71 -15.45
N HIS A 115 -19.53 6.99 -15.71
CA HIS A 115 -18.77 8.09 -15.13
C HIS A 115 -18.84 8.10 -13.59
N ALA A 116 -19.99 7.82 -12.99
CA ALA A 116 -20.14 7.74 -11.55
C ALA A 116 -19.28 6.63 -10.94
N ARG A 117 -19.25 5.43 -11.54
CA ARG A 117 -18.45 4.29 -11.07
C ARG A 117 -16.95 4.53 -11.22
N VAL A 118 -16.54 5.03 -12.39
CA VAL A 118 -15.13 5.37 -12.66
C VAL A 118 -14.63 6.42 -11.67
N SER A 119 -15.37 7.53 -11.53
CA SER A 119 -14.98 8.62 -10.61
C SER A 119 -14.90 8.13 -9.16
N SER A 120 -15.90 7.37 -8.69
CA SER A 120 -15.89 6.83 -7.33
C SER A 120 -14.73 5.89 -7.08
N SER A 121 -14.41 4.98 -8.03
CA SER A 121 -13.32 4.03 -7.89
C SER A 121 -11.95 4.72 -7.92
N LEU A 122 -11.76 5.71 -8.78
CA LEU A 122 -10.53 6.52 -8.83
C LEU A 122 -10.34 7.36 -7.56
N GLU A 123 -11.41 7.95 -7.02
CA GLU A 123 -11.35 8.70 -5.77
C GLU A 123 -10.93 7.81 -4.59
N LYS A 124 -11.52 6.63 -4.47
CA LYS A 124 -11.14 5.66 -3.43
C LYS A 124 -9.67 5.22 -3.58
N LYS A 125 -9.23 4.94 -4.81
CA LYS A 125 -7.82 4.60 -5.09
C LYS A 125 -6.88 5.72 -4.67
N TYR A 126 -7.20 6.96 -5.04
CA TYR A 126 -6.41 8.13 -4.65
C TYR A 126 -6.30 8.29 -3.13
N LEU A 127 -7.42 8.15 -2.41
CA LEU A 127 -7.43 8.25 -0.95
C LEU A 127 -6.63 7.11 -0.29
N HIS A 128 -6.75 5.89 -0.82
CA HIS A 128 -5.96 4.74 -0.35
C HIS A 128 -4.45 4.95 -0.55
N ASP A 129 -4.05 5.44 -1.73
CA ASP A 129 -2.65 5.71 -2.03
C ASP A 129 -2.08 6.83 -1.15
N LEU A 130 -2.85 7.89 -0.94
CA LEU A 130 -2.49 8.99 -0.04
C LEU A 130 -2.29 8.48 1.40
N GLN A 131 -3.20 7.65 1.89
CA GLN A 131 -3.10 7.03 3.21
C GLN A 131 -1.85 6.16 3.32
N THR A 132 -1.57 5.36 2.30
CA THR A 132 -0.37 4.49 2.27
C THR A 132 0.91 5.30 2.29
N LEU A 133 0.99 6.38 1.51
CA LEU A 133 2.13 7.30 1.50
C LEU A 133 2.32 7.97 2.86
N TYR A 134 1.23 8.40 3.49
CA TYR A 134 1.28 9.04 4.81
C TYR A 134 1.80 8.06 5.89
N LEU A 135 1.30 6.82 5.90
CA LEU A 135 1.76 5.80 6.84
C LEU A 135 3.26 5.49 6.66
N LYS A 136 3.73 5.35 5.41
CA LYS A 136 5.16 5.16 5.12
C LYS A 136 6.03 6.34 5.59
N SER A 137 5.51 7.57 5.47
CA SER A 137 6.20 8.76 5.98
C SER A 137 6.35 8.73 7.50
N LEU A 138 5.27 8.37 8.22
CA LEU A 138 5.30 8.22 9.67
C LEU A 138 6.24 7.10 10.14
N GLU A 139 6.23 5.95 9.47
CA GLU A 139 7.16 4.84 9.75
C GLU A 139 8.62 5.31 9.61
N ARG A 140 8.90 6.07 8.55
CA ARG A 140 10.24 6.61 8.32
C ARG A 140 10.68 7.60 9.40
N GLU A 141 9.78 8.49 9.83
CA GLU A 141 10.06 9.44 10.92
C GLU A 141 10.36 8.72 12.24
N LEU A 142 9.61 7.66 12.56
CA LEU A 142 9.83 6.84 13.74
C LEU A 142 11.16 6.06 13.67
N GLU A 143 11.53 5.56 12.50
CA GLU A 143 12.82 4.91 12.28
C GLU A 143 14.00 5.87 12.55
N ILE A 144 13.92 7.09 12.03
CA ILE A 144 14.90 8.14 12.30
C ILE A 144 14.97 8.46 13.82
N ALA A 145 13.81 8.60 14.48
CA ALA A 145 13.77 8.84 15.91
C ALA A 145 14.45 7.71 16.71
N ARG A 146 14.25 6.46 16.28
CA ARG A 146 14.92 5.29 16.85
C ARG A 146 16.44 5.35 16.65
N GLU A 147 16.91 5.66 15.46
CA GLU A 147 18.35 5.79 15.18
C GLU A 147 19.00 6.85 16.05
N ILE A 148 18.34 8.01 16.20
CA ILE A 148 18.81 9.08 17.10
C ILE A 148 18.86 8.57 18.54
N GLN A 149 17.81 7.93 19.05
CA GLN A 149 17.76 7.41 20.40
C GLN A 149 18.87 6.39 20.67
N MET A 150 19.09 5.47 19.73
CA MET A 150 20.15 4.47 19.84
C MET A 150 21.55 5.10 19.90
N SER A 151 21.73 6.30 19.32
CA SER A 151 23.01 7.02 19.36
C SER A 151 23.32 7.61 20.74
N PHE A 152 22.33 7.73 21.63
CA PHE A 152 22.55 8.16 23.02
C PHE A 152 23.01 7.03 23.95
N LEU A 153 22.79 5.78 23.55
CA LEU A 153 23.26 4.63 24.30
C LEU A 153 24.78 4.42 24.07
N PRO A 154 25.55 3.97 25.07
CA PRO A 154 26.98 3.76 24.92
C PRO A 154 27.27 2.71 23.85
N THR A 155 28.03 3.10 22.83
CA THR A 155 28.52 2.20 21.78
C THR A 155 29.64 1.29 22.23
N HIS A 156 30.36 1.70 23.30
CA HIS A 156 31.45 0.94 23.89
C HIS A 156 31.28 0.93 25.41
N LEU A 157 31.31 -0.26 25.97
CA LEU A 157 31.31 -0.44 27.42
C LEU A 157 32.74 -0.40 27.94
N PRO A 158 32.97 0.12 29.18
CA PRO A 158 34.28 0.13 29.77
C PRO A 158 34.84 -1.28 29.98
N THR A 159 36.14 -1.43 29.85
CA THR A 159 36.83 -2.68 30.16
C THR A 159 37.44 -2.57 31.55
N LEU A 160 37.22 -3.56 32.39
CA LEU A 160 37.78 -3.66 33.74
C LEU A 160 38.48 -5.02 33.89
N GLU A 161 39.72 -5.03 34.38
CA GLU A 161 40.49 -6.26 34.54
C GLU A 161 39.77 -7.26 35.46
N GLY A 162 39.59 -8.49 34.94
CA GLY A 162 38.86 -9.56 35.63
C GLY A 162 37.33 -9.49 35.51
N TRP A 163 36.79 -8.56 34.73
CA TRP A 163 35.35 -8.40 34.50
C TRP A 163 35.00 -8.40 33.02
N GLU A 164 33.87 -9.01 32.70
CA GLU A 164 33.24 -8.93 31.39
C GLU A 164 31.90 -8.19 31.54
N ILE A 165 31.71 -7.12 30.76
CA ILE A 165 30.50 -6.29 30.78
C ILE A 165 29.82 -6.42 29.45
N ALA A 166 28.53 -6.81 29.42
CA ALA A 166 27.70 -6.87 28.23
C ALA A 166 26.39 -6.11 28.48
N ALA A 167 25.91 -5.42 27.47
CA ALA A 167 24.59 -4.80 27.46
C ALA A 167 23.78 -5.28 26.28
N HIS A 168 22.48 -5.45 26.51
CA HIS A 168 21.53 -5.77 25.48
C HIS A 168 20.33 -4.83 25.59
N PHE A 169 19.99 -4.15 24.51
CA PHE A 169 18.85 -3.24 24.46
C PHE A 169 17.89 -3.67 23.36
N LYS A 170 16.62 -3.78 23.70
CA LYS A 170 15.54 -4.07 22.76
C LYS A 170 14.31 -3.25 23.11
N ALA A 171 14.04 -2.22 22.32
CA ALA A 171 12.80 -1.45 22.44
C ALA A 171 11.57 -2.33 22.21
N ALA A 172 10.54 -2.16 23.02
CA ALA A 172 9.26 -2.87 22.86
C ALA A 172 8.39 -2.30 21.71
N ARG A 173 8.69 -1.05 21.31
CA ARG A 173 8.10 -0.32 20.18
C ARG A 173 9.23 0.30 19.36
N GLU A 174 8.88 1.23 18.49
CA GLU A 174 9.82 1.96 17.64
C GLU A 174 10.87 2.73 18.50
N VAL A 175 10.43 3.31 19.61
CA VAL A 175 11.27 4.00 20.60
C VAL A 175 10.92 3.53 22.03
N ALA A 176 11.85 3.66 22.96
CA ALA A 176 11.73 3.19 24.35
C ALA A 176 11.97 4.31 25.38
N GLY A 177 11.45 4.14 26.60
CA GLY A 177 11.81 4.95 27.77
C GLY A 177 13.02 4.41 28.51
N ASP A 178 13.35 3.13 28.31
CA ASP A 178 14.49 2.48 28.94
C ASP A 178 15.82 3.06 28.45
N PHE A 179 16.81 3.08 29.34
CA PHE A 179 18.19 3.45 28.99
C PHE A 179 19.18 2.74 29.88
N TYR A 180 20.42 2.69 29.44
CA TYR A 180 21.56 2.29 30.25
C TYR A 180 22.77 3.15 29.90
N ASP A 181 23.66 3.28 30.85
CA ASP A 181 24.98 3.91 30.68
C ASP A 181 26.00 3.21 31.54
N ALA A 182 27.28 3.24 31.13
CA ALA A 182 28.39 2.69 31.88
C ALA A 182 29.66 3.46 31.57
N TYR A 183 30.36 3.93 32.63
CA TYR A 183 31.59 4.69 32.49
C TYR A 183 32.51 4.50 33.69
N MET A 184 33.82 4.83 33.50
CA MET A 184 34.82 4.75 34.55
C MET A 184 35.04 6.10 35.23
N LEU A 185 35.09 6.08 36.56
CA LEU A 185 35.53 7.21 37.37
C LEU A 185 37.01 7.06 37.75
N PRO A 186 37.66 8.18 38.19
CA PRO A 186 39.00 8.12 38.77
C PRO A 186 39.10 7.11 39.93
N GLY A 187 40.19 6.37 40.00
CA GLY A 187 40.37 5.34 41.03
C GLY A 187 39.83 3.96 40.66
N ASN A 188 39.70 3.69 39.39
CA ASN A 188 39.25 2.39 38.84
C ASN A 188 37.84 1.98 39.30
N GLN A 189 36.94 2.97 39.43
CA GLN A 189 35.56 2.76 39.84
C GLN A 189 34.66 2.73 38.61
N LEU A 190 33.91 1.62 38.43
CA LEU A 190 32.90 1.48 37.41
C LEU A 190 31.54 2.00 37.92
N VAL A 191 30.93 2.87 37.18
CA VAL A 191 29.53 3.27 37.36
C VAL A 191 28.70 2.71 36.22
N PHE A 192 27.55 2.17 36.54
CA PHE A 192 26.55 1.80 35.57
C PHE A 192 25.18 2.27 36.05
N ASN A 193 24.39 2.73 35.11
CA ASN A 193 23.02 3.19 35.30
C ASN A 193 22.09 2.37 34.41
N VAL A 194 20.93 2.01 34.94
CA VAL A 194 19.82 1.46 34.17
C VAL A 194 18.57 2.18 34.63
N GLY A 195 17.80 2.72 33.70
CA GLY A 195 16.60 3.47 34.02
C GLY A 195 15.46 3.14 33.08
N ASP A 196 14.26 3.33 33.59
CA ASP A 196 13.00 3.27 32.82
C ASP A 196 12.20 4.55 33.07
N VAL A 197 11.94 5.30 32.03
CA VAL A 197 11.13 6.52 32.09
C VAL A 197 9.65 6.13 32.07
N CYS A 198 8.91 6.56 33.09
CA CYS A 198 7.48 6.34 33.19
C CYS A 198 6.74 6.86 31.95
N GLY A 199 5.94 5.99 31.32
CA GLY A 199 5.17 6.30 30.12
C GLY A 199 5.58 5.44 28.94
N LYS A 200 5.07 5.80 27.75
CA LYS A 200 5.31 5.04 26.49
C LYS A 200 5.44 5.98 25.32
N GLY A 201 6.16 5.54 24.29
CA GLY A 201 6.29 6.25 23.01
C GLY A 201 7.25 7.44 23.08
N ILE A 202 7.08 8.41 22.19
CA ILE A 202 8.01 9.51 21.93
C ILE A 202 8.28 10.35 23.18
N GLY A 203 7.27 10.59 24.04
CA GLY A 203 7.45 11.35 25.28
C GLY A 203 8.46 10.72 26.21
N ALA A 204 8.34 9.42 26.54
CA ALA A 204 9.29 8.69 27.36
C ALA A 204 10.68 8.62 26.71
N ALA A 205 10.72 8.42 25.39
CA ALA A 205 11.96 8.38 24.63
C ALA A 205 12.75 9.69 24.66
N LEU A 206 12.07 10.84 24.66
CA LEU A 206 12.72 12.16 24.78
C LEU A 206 13.24 12.40 26.20
N PHE A 207 12.51 12.00 27.24
CA PHE A 207 12.97 12.14 28.61
C PHE A 207 14.21 11.29 28.93
N MET A 208 14.36 10.14 28.27
CA MET A 208 15.53 9.29 28.42
C MET A 208 16.82 9.99 27.97
N THR A 209 16.74 10.97 27.06
CA THR A 209 17.92 11.68 26.53
C THR A 209 18.38 12.87 27.40
N LEU A 210 17.61 13.24 28.43
CA LEU A 210 17.94 14.32 29.38
C LEU A 210 18.72 13.79 30.55
#